data_0a08f970cb2fdae0ff4bd1268694aa38
#
_entry.id   0a08f970cb2fdae0ff4bd1268694aa38
#
_cell.length_a   1.000
_cell.length_b   1.000
_cell.length_c   1.000
_cell.angle_alpha   90.00
_cell.angle_beta   90.00
_cell.angle_gamma   90.00
#
_symmetry.space_group_name_H-M   'P 1'
#
loop_
_entity.id
_entity.type
_entity.pdbx_description
1 polymer ?
#
loop_
_entity_poly.entity_id
_entity_poly.type
_entity_poly.pdbx_seq_one_letter_code
_entity_poly.pdbx_strand_id
1 'polypeptide(L)'
;MHTTKRLTIAYAAMAGALLVLLALNLFWGSVALSPAAVAEVLLGRAADPLARTILLQFRLPRAVMAVLLGAALSVAGYLLQTFFANPIAGPFVMGISGGAKLAVALTMVVFLNSGLLTNSLTLILAAFAGAMAAMLFVLAVARRVRRMSILVICGVMIGYICSAVTDIVVAFAQDSNIVNLHNWSMGSFSGMTWGNVTAAAVLVVPCLAAAFLLSKPITAYQMGESYAASVGVPVRAFSAVLVLLSSLLAACVTAFAGPISFVGIAVPHLVKQALGSAKPLHVLPGCALGGAAFCLLCDLLARSLFAPTELSISSVTAVFGAPVVIWLLMQRHSGEGAA
;
A
#
# COMPACT_ATOMS: atom_id res chain seq x y z
N MET A 1 -3.64 -31.44 -13.12
CA MET A 1 -5.05 -31.02 -12.99
C MET A 1 -5.41 -30.37 -11.65
N HIS A 2 -4.88 -30.81 -10.50
CA HIS A 2 -5.19 -30.20 -9.18
C HIS A 2 -4.74 -28.75 -9.02
N THR A 3 -3.57 -28.39 -9.52
CA THR A 3 -3.01 -27.01 -9.44
C THR A 3 -3.83 -26.00 -10.22
N THR A 4 -4.27 -26.33 -11.42
CA THR A 4 -5.07 -25.40 -12.26
C THR A 4 -6.44 -25.12 -11.64
N LYS A 5 -7.12 -26.15 -11.14
CA LYS A 5 -8.41 -26.00 -10.45
C LYS A 5 -8.28 -25.12 -9.20
N ARG A 6 -7.22 -25.30 -8.39
CA ARG A 6 -6.96 -24.48 -7.21
C ARG A 6 -6.72 -23.01 -7.56
N LEU A 7 -5.95 -22.74 -8.61
CA LEU A 7 -5.71 -21.39 -9.10
C LEU A 7 -7.02 -20.71 -9.52
N THR A 8 -7.84 -21.39 -10.34
CA THR A 8 -9.12 -20.84 -10.80
C THR A 8 -10.06 -20.54 -9.63
N ILE A 9 -10.19 -21.47 -8.68
CA ILE A 9 -11.03 -21.27 -7.48
C ILE A 9 -10.52 -20.10 -6.64
N ALA A 10 -9.22 -20.02 -6.40
CA ALA A 10 -8.65 -18.93 -5.60
C ALA A 10 -8.84 -17.56 -6.26
N TYR A 11 -8.63 -17.45 -7.58
CA TYR A 11 -8.91 -16.20 -8.29
C TYR A 11 -10.38 -15.85 -8.30
N ALA A 12 -11.28 -16.83 -8.54
CA ALA A 12 -12.71 -16.60 -8.50
C ALA A 12 -13.16 -16.12 -7.10
N ALA A 13 -12.62 -16.73 -6.04
CA ALA A 13 -12.89 -16.31 -4.66
C ALA A 13 -12.39 -14.88 -4.37
N MET A 14 -11.15 -14.53 -4.78
CA MET A 14 -10.61 -13.18 -4.60
C MET A 14 -11.39 -12.15 -5.41
N ALA A 15 -11.73 -12.45 -6.67
CA ALA A 15 -12.54 -11.55 -7.50
C ALA A 15 -13.97 -11.41 -6.95
N GLY A 16 -14.58 -12.49 -6.51
CA GLY A 16 -15.90 -12.46 -5.86
C GLY A 16 -15.89 -11.64 -4.57
N ALA A 17 -14.87 -11.85 -3.72
CA ALA A 17 -14.68 -11.05 -2.50
C ALA A 17 -14.49 -9.56 -2.81
N LEU A 18 -13.69 -9.23 -3.83
CA LEU A 18 -13.48 -7.85 -4.28
C LEU A 18 -14.81 -7.20 -4.71
N LEU A 19 -15.61 -7.89 -5.53
CA LEU A 19 -16.89 -7.38 -6.01
C LEU A 19 -17.91 -7.20 -4.88
N VAL A 20 -17.98 -8.16 -3.96
CA VAL A 20 -18.87 -8.08 -2.78
C VAL A 20 -18.43 -6.93 -1.88
N LEU A 21 -17.15 -6.80 -1.58
CA LEU A 21 -16.64 -5.72 -0.75
C LEU A 21 -16.81 -4.35 -1.42
N LEU A 22 -16.64 -4.26 -2.73
CA LEU A 22 -16.91 -3.04 -3.49
C LEU A 22 -18.40 -2.65 -3.36
N ALA A 23 -19.30 -3.60 -3.57
CA ALA A 23 -20.73 -3.37 -3.40
C ALA A 23 -21.05 -2.92 -1.96
N LEU A 24 -20.53 -3.63 -0.94
CA LEU A 24 -20.73 -3.26 0.46
C LEU A 24 -20.21 -1.85 0.77
N ASN A 25 -19.08 -1.46 0.19
CA ASN A 25 -18.52 -0.11 0.33
C ASN A 25 -19.41 0.97 -0.31
N LEU A 26 -20.18 0.65 -1.34
CA LEU A 26 -21.14 1.57 -1.94
C LEU A 26 -22.45 1.67 -1.15
N PHE A 27 -22.92 0.54 -0.60
CA PHE A 27 -24.17 0.51 0.18
C PHE A 27 -23.99 1.02 1.61
N TRP A 28 -22.92 0.61 2.30
CA TRP A 28 -22.66 0.91 3.71
C TRP A 28 -21.72 2.12 3.89
N GLY A 29 -22.05 2.98 4.84
CA GLY A 29 -21.25 4.17 5.21
C GLY A 29 -21.96 4.95 6.31
N SER A 30 -21.37 6.07 6.73
CA SER A 30 -21.89 6.95 7.78
C SER A 30 -23.31 7.48 7.51
N VAL A 31 -23.71 7.62 6.24
CA VAL A 31 -25.08 7.94 5.82
C VAL A 31 -25.70 6.70 5.22
N ALA A 32 -26.83 6.24 5.74
CA ALA A 32 -27.52 5.08 5.18
C ALA A 32 -28.18 5.45 3.83
N LEU A 33 -27.79 4.75 2.77
CA LEU A 33 -28.45 4.82 1.47
C LEU A 33 -29.23 3.51 1.27
N SER A 34 -30.48 3.60 0.81
CA SER A 34 -31.23 2.40 0.47
C SER A 34 -30.62 1.70 -0.75
N PRO A 35 -30.65 0.36 -0.82
CA PRO A 35 -30.18 -0.37 -2.01
C PRO A 35 -30.84 0.10 -3.31
N ALA A 36 -32.12 0.49 -3.25
CA ALA A 36 -32.87 1.04 -4.40
C ALA A 36 -32.24 2.36 -4.87
N ALA A 37 -31.96 3.30 -3.94
CA ALA A 37 -31.33 4.58 -4.30
C ALA A 37 -29.95 4.41 -4.93
N VAL A 38 -29.14 3.47 -4.42
CA VAL A 38 -27.84 3.14 -5.01
C VAL A 38 -28.00 2.58 -6.42
N ALA A 39 -28.96 1.64 -6.62
CA ALA A 39 -29.22 1.06 -7.92
C ALA A 39 -29.74 2.10 -8.94
N GLU A 40 -30.63 3.01 -8.53
CA GLU A 40 -31.11 4.10 -9.37
C GLU A 40 -29.99 5.02 -9.84
N VAL A 41 -29.07 5.40 -8.93
CA VAL A 41 -27.90 6.24 -9.27
C VAL A 41 -27.00 5.50 -10.27
N LEU A 42 -26.69 4.22 -10.03
CA LEU A 42 -25.80 3.43 -10.90
C LEU A 42 -26.42 3.16 -12.28
N LEU A 43 -27.75 3.04 -12.37
CA LEU A 43 -28.48 2.88 -13.61
C LEU A 43 -28.75 4.20 -14.34
N GLY A 44 -28.29 5.34 -13.81
CA GLY A 44 -28.50 6.67 -14.39
C GLY A 44 -29.96 7.15 -14.38
N ARG A 45 -30.80 6.55 -13.52
CA ARG A 45 -32.21 6.98 -13.34
C ARG A 45 -32.28 8.23 -12.47
N ALA A 46 -33.44 8.91 -12.48
CA ALA A 46 -33.68 10.09 -11.64
C ALA A 46 -33.63 9.70 -10.16
N ALA A 47 -32.47 9.86 -9.55
CA ALA A 47 -32.23 9.58 -8.15
C ALA A 47 -32.21 10.89 -7.36
N ASP A 48 -32.39 10.79 -6.03
CA ASP A 48 -32.19 11.92 -5.12
C ASP A 48 -30.81 12.54 -5.37
N PRO A 49 -30.72 13.87 -5.60
CA PRO A 49 -29.43 14.58 -5.84
C PRO A 49 -28.42 14.35 -4.72
N LEU A 50 -28.89 14.22 -3.47
CA LEU A 50 -28.01 13.94 -2.32
C LEU A 50 -27.41 12.53 -2.42
N ALA A 51 -28.23 11.52 -2.68
CA ALA A 51 -27.76 10.15 -2.86
C ALA A 51 -26.76 10.03 -4.00
N ARG A 52 -27.03 10.72 -5.13
CA ARG A 52 -26.12 10.80 -6.28
C ARG A 52 -24.75 11.40 -5.91
N THR A 53 -24.76 12.53 -5.18
CA THR A 53 -23.55 13.20 -4.73
C THR A 53 -22.75 12.32 -3.77
N ILE A 54 -23.39 11.74 -2.78
CA ILE A 54 -22.74 10.85 -1.80
C ILE A 54 -22.09 9.65 -2.52
N LEU A 55 -22.81 9.02 -3.44
CA LEU A 55 -22.31 7.83 -4.11
C LEU A 55 -21.18 8.15 -5.11
N LEU A 56 -21.39 9.12 -6.00
CA LEU A 56 -20.46 9.36 -7.12
C LEU A 56 -19.29 10.26 -6.75
N GLN A 57 -19.44 11.18 -5.77
CA GLN A 57 -18.39 12.13 -5.43
C GLN A 57 -17.60 11.74 -4.17
N PHE A 58 -18.17 10.90 -3.29
CA PHE A 58 -17.50 10.51 -2.05
C PHE A 58 -17.22 9.00 -1.99
N ARG A 59 -18.23 8.13 -2.12
CA ARG A 59 -18.05 6.69 -1.91
C ARG A 59 -17.27 6.02 -3.03
N LEU A 60 -17.60 6.32 -4.27
CA LEU A 60 -16.98 5.67 -5.42
C LEU A 60 -15.50 6.04 -5.56
N PRO A 61 -15.07 7.33 -5.48
CA PRO A 61 -13.65 7.66 -5.49
C PRO A 61 -12.88 7.01 -4.34
N ARG A 62 -13.45 7.02 -3.11
CA ARG A 62 -12.87 6.36 -1.93
C ARG A 62 -12.65 4.87 -2.16
N ALA A 63 -13.67 4.16 -2.65
CA ALA A 63 -13.57 2.72 -2.93
C ALA A 63 -12.56 2.41 -4.04
N VAL A 64 -12.55 3.19 -5.12
CA VAL A 64 -11.57 3.03 -6.22
C VAL A 64 -10.15 3.30 -5.71
N MET A 65 -9.94 4.30 -4.87
CA MET A 65 -8.63 4.54 -4.24
C MET A 65 -8.20 3.39 -3.34
N ALA A 66 -9.10 2.83 -2.52
CA ALA A 66 -8.79 1.66 -1.71
C ALA A 66 -8.36 0.45 -2.56
N VAL A 67 -9.01 0.24 -3.72
CA VAL A 67 -8.63 -0.80 -4.70
C VAL A 67 -7.24 -0.52 -5.28
N LEU A 68 -7.01 0.67 -5.80
CA LEU A 68 -5.74 1.04 -6.45
C LEU A 68 -4.58 0.99 -5.47
N LEU A 69 -4.73 1.63 -4.32
CA LEU A 69 -3.65 1.73 -3.34
C LEU A 69 -3.42 0.40 -2.59
N GLY A 70 -4.47 -0.38 -2.37
CA GLY A 70 -4.36 -1.74 -1.82
C GLY A 70 -3.59 -2.68 -2.75
N ALA A 71 -3.92 -2.65 -4.04
CA ALA A 71 -3.18 -3.39 -5.07
C ALA A 71 -1.72 -2.94 -5.13
N ALA A 72 -1.47 -1.63 -5.15
CA ALA A 72 -0.14 -1.04 -5.16
C ALA A 72 0.71 -1.51 -3.98
N LEU A 73 0.18 -1.43 -2.76
CA LEU A 73 0.91 -1.75 -1.55
C LEU A 73 1.23 -3.24 -1.43
N SER A 74 0.30 -4.10 -1.81
CA SER A 74 0.51 -5.55 -1.82
C SER A 74 1.58 -5.96 -2.84
N VAL A 75 1.52 -5.42 -4.06
CA VAL A 75 2.55 -5.69 -5.09
C VAL A 75 3.90 -5.09 -4.68
N ALA A 76 3.95 -3.87 -4.14
CA ALA A 76 5.16 -3.27 -3.60
C ALA A 76 5.82 -4.18 -2.55
N GLY A 77 5.03 -4.71 -1.63
CA GLY A 77 5.49 -5.67 -0.63
C GLY A 77 6.05 -6.94 -1.25
N TYR A 78 5.36 -7.53 -2.22
CA TYR A 78 5.84 -8.71 -2.93
C TYR A 78 7.19 -8.49 -3.64
N LEU A 79 7.37 -7.33 -4.29
CA LEU A 79 8.63 -6.99 -4.96
C LEU A 79 9.78 -6.87 -3.95
N LEU A 80 9.56 -6.24 -2.79
CA LEU A 80 10.58 -6.14 -1.74
C LEU A 80 10.85 -7.48 -1.06
N GLN A 81 9.83 -8.30 -0.80
CA GLN A 81 10.02 -9.67 -0.31
C GLN A 81 10.91 -10.48 -1.26
N THR A 82 10.73 -10.30 -2.56
CA THR A 82 11.56 -10.93 -3.58
C THR A 82 12.99 -10.40 -3.56
N PHE A 83 13.15 -9.07 -3.52
CA PHE A 83 14.46 -8.43 -3.50
C PHE A 83 15.29 -8.83 -2.26
N PHE A 84 14.68 -8.80 -1.07
CA PHE A 84 15.36 -9.16 0.17
C PHE A 84 15.44 -10.67 0.43
N ALA A 85 14.83 -11.49 -0.43
CA ALA A 85 14.60 -12.92 -0.16
C ALA A 85 14.02 -13.17 1.26
N ASN A 86 13.19 -12.24 1.75
CA ASN A 86 12.66 -12.23 3.09
C ASN A 86 11.14 -11.93 3.06
N PRO A 87 10.28 -12.83 3.58
CA PRO A 87 8.82 -12.67 3.55
C PRO A 87 8.27 -11.57 4.44
N ILE A 88 9.04 -11.09 5.41
CA ILE A 88 8.65 -10.00 6.31
C ILE A 88 9.16 -8.63 5.83
N ALA A 89 9.86 -8.59 4.70
CA ALA A 89 10.27 -7.31 4.11
C ALA A 89 9.03 -6.56 3.59
N GLY A 90 8.93 -5.29 3.97
CA GLY A 90 7.85 -4.43 3.54
C GLY A 90 8.34 -3.01 3.25
N PRO A 91 7.57 -2.21 2.51
CA PRO A 91 7.97 -0.85 2.10
C PRO A 91 8.31 0.07 3.27
N PHE A 92 7.64 -0.13 4.41
CA PHE A 92 7.83 0.71 5.60
C PHE A 92 9.19 0.52 6.27
N VAL A 93 9.77 -0.68 6.17
CA VAL A 93 11.09 -1.00 6.72
C VAL A 93 12.20 -0.18 6.04
N MET A 94 11.94 0.36 4.84
CA MET A 94 12.92 1.14 4.07
C MET A 94 12.88 2.66 4.36
N GLY A 95 12.23 3.11 5.44
CA GLY A 95 12.19 4.51 5.82
C GLY A 95 11.29 5.40 4.96
N ILE A 96 10.57 4.83 3.97
CA ILE A 96 9.68 5.56 3.04
C ILE A 96 8.65 6.40 3.79
N SER A 97 7.98 5.80 4.78
CA SER A 97 6.98 6.51 5.60
C SER A 97 7.57 7.61 6.46
N GLY A 98 8.78 7.38 7.01
CA GLY A 98 9.49 8.39 7.80
C GLY A 98 9.86 9.61 6.94
N GLY A 99 10.42 9.37 5.76
CA GLY A 99 10.74 10.44 4.81
C GLY A 99 9.50 11.22 4.35
N ALA A 100 8.40 10.53 4.06
CA ALA A 100 7.13 11.17 3.72
C ALA A 100 6.61 12.04 4.87
N LYS A 101 6.57 11.51 6.10
CA LYS A 101 6.11 12.23 7.30
C LYS A 101 6.95 13.47 7.57
N LEU A 102 8.27 13.37 7.46
CA LEU A 102 9.18 14.50 7.63
C LEU A 102 8.91 15.60 6.60
N ALA A 103 8.76 15.24 5.32
CA ALA A 103 8.49 16.22 4.27
C ALA A 103 7.13 16.90 4.46
N VAL A 104 6.10 16.17 4.88
CA VAL A 104 4.78 16.73 5.21
C VAL A 104 4.87 17.68 6.42
N ALA A 105 5.57 17.28 7.48
CA ALA A 105 5.77 18.12 8.67
C ALA A 105 6.48 19.43 8.33
N LEU A 106 7.57 19.36 7.58
CA LEU A 106 8.28 20.54 7.09
C LEU A 106 7.39 21.44 6.25
N THR A 107 6.61 20.87 5.34
CA THR A 107 5.69 21.62 4.49
C THR A 107 4.62 22.32 5.32
N MET A 108 4.00 21.64 6.26
CA MET A 108 2.98 22.22 7.14
C MET A 108 3.55 23.38 7.95
N VAL A 109 4.73 23.22 8.56
CA VAL A 109 5.34 24.27 9.40
C VAL A 109 5.82 25.46 8.56
N VAL A 110 6.51 25.22 7.44
CA VAL A 110 7.05 26.30 6.59
C VAL A 110 5.94 27.09 5.91
N PHE A 111 4.92 26.42 5.33
CA PHE A 111 3.86 27.10 4.60
C PHE A 111 2.95 27.93 5.53
N LEU A 112 2.62 27.39 6.71
CA LEU A 112 1.77 28.10 7.65
C LEU A 112 2.48 29.29 8.30
N ASN A 113 3.77 29.17 8.61
CA ASN A 113 4.57 30.32 9.07
C ASN A 113 4.72 31.42 7.99
N SER A 114 4.56 31.04 6.72
CA SER A 114 4.58 31.98 5.58
C SER A 114 3.20 32.56 5.23
N GLY A 115 2.14 32.22 5.99
CA GLY A 115 0.77 32.64 5.71
C GLY A 115 0.14 31.99 4.48
N LEU A 116 0.77 30.93 3.93
CA LEU A 116 0.28 30.19 2.77
C LEU A 116 -0.62 29.04 3.24
N LEU A 117 -1.78 28.90 2.60
CA LEU A 117 -2.67 27.77 2.84
C LEU A 117 -2.11 26.50 2.19
N THR A 118 -1.91 25.45 2.98
CA THR A 118 -1.58 24.13 2.45
C THR A 118 -2.81 23.50 1.82
N ASN A 119 -2.71 23.11 0.56
CA ASN A 119 -3.74 22.32 -0.10
C ASN A 119 -3.34 20.82 -0.12
N SER A 120 -4.31 19.95 -0.39
CA SER A 120 -4.08 18.49 -0.43
C SER A 120 -3.00 18.12 -1.44
N LEU A 121 -2.93 18.79 -2.59
CA LEU A 121 -1.95 18.51 -3.64
C LEU A 121 -0.51 18.79 -3.16
N THR A 122 -0.30 19.90 -2.46
CA THR A 122 1.02 20.26 -1.91
C THR A 122 1.51 19.20 -0.92
N LEU A 123 0.62 18.74 -0.03
CA LEU A 123 0.96 17.68 0.95
C LEU A 123 1.24 16.33 0.26
N ILE A 124 0.48 15.97 -0.76
CA ILE A 124 0.71 14.76 -1.57
C ILE A 124 2.09 14.81 -2.25
N LEU A 125 2.41 15.92 -2.90
CA LEU A 125 3.71 16.11 -3.57
C LEU A 125 4.86 16.10 -2.57
N ALA A 126 4.71 16.76 -1.41
CA ALA A 126 5.71 16.75 -0.36
C ALA A 126 5.93 15.33 0.19
N ALA A 127 4.86 14.60 0.51
CA ALA A 127 4.94 13.23 0.99
C ALA A 127 5.63 12.31 -0.03
N PHE A 128 5.26 12.43 -1.30
CA PHE A 128 5.87 11.65 -2.38
C PHE A 128 7.37 11.97 -2.54
N ALA A 129 7.73 13.25 -2.54
CA ALA A 129 9.12 13.69 -2.64
C ALA A 129 9.95 13.20 -1.44
N GLY A 130 9.44 13.31 -0.22
CA GLY A 130 10.09 12.81 0.99
C GLY A 130 10.27 11.29 1.00
N ALA A 131 9.25 10.56 0.57
CA ALA A 131 9.31 9.11 0.41
C ALA A 131 10.39 8.69 -0.60
N MET A 132 10.43 9.37 -1.75
CA MET A 132 11.42 9.09 -2.80
C MET A 132 12.83 9.50 -2.37
N ALA A 133 13.01 10.60 -1.65
CA ALA A 133 14.32 11.01 -1.13
C ALA A 133 14.88 9.97 -0.16
N ALA A 134 14.08 9.48 0.80
CA ALA A 134 14.47 8.42 1.72
C ALA A 134 14.87 7.16 0.95
N MET A 135 14.11 6.78 -0.07
CA MET A 135 14.38 5.61 -0.88
C MET A 135 15.64 5.74 -1.73
N LEU A 136 15.86 6.90 -2.36
CA LEU A 136 17.09 7.15 -3.14
C LEU A 136 18.32 7.07 -2.26
N PHE A 137 18.22 7.52 -1.00
CA PHE A 137 19.31 7.38 -0.03
C PHE A 137 19.59 5.88 0.26
N VAL A 138 18.55 5.08 0.52
CA VAL A 138 18.71 3.62 0.72
C VAL A 138 19.34 2.96 -0.50
N LEU A 139 18.90 3.32 -1.71
CA LEU A 139 19.50 2.82 -2.95
C LEU A 139 20.97 3.24 -3.12
N ALA A 140 21.33 4.46 -2.74
CA ALA A 140 22.72 4.92 -2.76
C ALA A 140 23.59 4.11 -1.80
N VAL A 141 23.10 3.80 -0.60
CA VAL A 141 23.78 2.90 0.35
C VAL A 141 23.88 1.48 -0.20
N ALA A 142 22.80 0.98 -0.84
CA ALA A 142 22.75 -0.36 -1.44
C ALA A 142 23.87 -0.60 -2.48
N ARG A 143 24.28 0.44 -3.19
CA ARG A 143 25.40 0.33 -4.16
C ARG A 143 26.75 0.02 -3.51
N ARG A 144 26.92 0.37 -2.21
CA ARG A 144 28.16 0.18 -1.43
C ARG A 144 28.13 -1.04 -0.53
N VAL A 145 26.94 -1.54 -0.20
CA VAL A 145 26.73 -2.63 0.76
C VAL A 145 26.22 -3.87 0.03
N ARG A 146 26.93 -4.99 0.20
CA ARG A 146 26.58 -6.27 -0.45
C ARG A 146 25.64 -7.15 0.40
N ARG A 147 25.48 -6.85 1.70
CA ARG A 147 24.67 -7.67 2.61
C ARG A 147 23.26 -7.10 2.76
N MET A 148 22.26 -7.88 2.40
CA MET A 148 20.83 -7.47 2.47
C MET A 148 20.39 -7.07 3.87
N SER A 149 20.87 -7.73 4.93
CA SER A 149 20.57 -7.39 6.32
C SER A 149 21.03 -5.98 6.71
N ILE A 150 22.19 -5.53 6.22
CA ILE A 150 22.69 -4.17 6.48
C ILE A 150 21.80 -3.14 5.79
N LEU A 151 21.28 -3.46 4.60
CA LEU A 151 20.38 -2.56 3.87
C LEU A 151 19.06 -2.33 4.62
N VAL A 152 18.50 -3.40 5.20
CA VAL A 152 17.31 -3.30 6.07
C VAL A 152 17.60 -2.42 7.28
N ILE A 153 18.74 -2.62 7.95
CA ILE A 153 19.15 -1.79 9.09
C ILE A 153 19.28 -0.33 8.68
N CYS A 154 19.92 -0.04 7.54
CA CYS A 154 20.03 1.34 7.02
C CYS A 154 18.65 1.97 6.77
N GLY A 155 17.70 1.24 6.19
CA GLY A 155 16.34 1.72 5.96
C GLY A 155 15.64 2.08 7.28
N VAL A 156 15.77 1.22 8.29
CA VAL A 156 15.22 1.46 9.63
C VAL A 156 15.88 2.68 10.28
N MET A 157 17.20 2.81 10.19
CA MET A 157 17.94 3.97 10.76
C MET A 157 17.54 5.28 10.09
N ILE A 158 17.32 5.29 8.77
CA ILE A 158 16.79 6.46 8.07
C ILE A 158 15.39 6.80 8.60
N GLY A 159 14.54 5.81 8.80
CA GLY A 159 13.23 6.01 9.41
C GLY A 159 13.31 6.69 10.77
N TYR A 160 14.24 6.25 11.63
CA TYR A 160 14.48 6.86 12.95
C TYR A 160 15.03 8.29 12.83
N ILE A 161 15.97 8.56 11.92
CA ILE A 161 16.50 9.91 11.69
C ILE A 161 15.36 10.84 11.24
N CYS A 162 14.55 10.41 10.25
CA CYS A 162 13.41 11.19 9.80
C CYS A 162 12.41 11.44 10.93
N SER A 163 12.14 10.44 11.78
CA SER A 163 11.26 10.60 12.93
C SER A 163 11.81 11.62 13.94
N ALA A 164 13.08 11.49 14.31
CA ALA A 164 13.72 12.42 15.26
C ALA A 164 13.71 13.87 14.73
N VAL A 165 13.99 14.07 13.43
CA VAL A 165 13.92 15.40 12.83
C VAL A 165 12.46 15.90 12.79
N THR A 166 11.50 15.02 12.52
CA THR A 166 10.07 15.35 12.58
C THR A 166 9.66 15.81 13.97
N ASP A 167 10.12 15.12 15.03
CA ASP A 167 9.80 15.48 16.41
C ASP A 167 10.39 16.84 16.78
N ILE A 168 11.60 17.17 16.30
CA ILE A 168 12.18 18.51 16.44
C ILE A 168 11.33 19.56 15.74
N VAL A 169 10.91 19.30 14.50
CA VAL A 169 10.05 20.23 13.72
C VAL A 169 8.71 20.45 14.42
N VAL A 170 8.12 19.38 14.95
CA VAL A 170 6.84 19.43 15.68
C VAL A 170 6.96 20.23 16.99
N ALA A 171 8.11 20.21 17.66
CA ALA A 171 8.32 20.99 18.88
C ALA A 171 8.23 22.52 18.67
N PHE A 172 8.40 22.97 17.42
CA PHE A 172 8.24 24.40 17.03
C PHE A 172 6.96 24.65 16.24
N ALA A 173 6.09 23.66 16.10
CA ALA A 173 4.84 23.77 15.34
C ALA A 173 3.69 24.30 16.21
N GLN A 174 2.68 24.88 15.57
CA GLN A 174 1.42 25.22 16.23
C GLN A 174 0.58 23.97 16.49
N ASP A 175 -0.24 23.97 17.54
CA ASP A 175 -1.08 22.83 17.95
C ASP A 175 -1.95 22.27 16.81
N SER A 176 -2.53 23.14 15.99
CA SER A 176 -3.32 22.73 14.82
C SER A 176 -2.52 21.90 13.81
N ASN A 177 -1.23 22.22 13.62
CA ASN A 177 -0.36 21.48 12.73
C ASN A 177 0.02 20.11 13.28
N ILE A 178 0.19 20.02 14.60
CA ILE A 178 0.46 18.77 15.30
C ILE A 178 -0.72 17.81 15.11
N VAL A 179 -1.95 18.30 15.32
CA VAL A 179 -3.17 17.52 15.11
C VAL A 179 -3.33 17.09 13.65
N ASN A 180 -3.10 17.98 12.69
CA ASN A 180 -3.20 17.68 11.27
C ASN A 180 -2.16 16.64 10.83
N LEU A 181 -0.90 16.78 11.29
CA LEU A 181 0.16 15.82 11.01
C LEU A 181 -0.13 14.46 11.63
N HIS A 182 -0.65 14.45 12.86
CA HIS A 182 -1.07 13.22 13.54
C HIS A 182 -2.16 12.50 12.75
N ASN A 183 -3.22 13.21 12.38
CA ASN A 183 -4.33 12.66 11.59
C ASN A 183 -3.85 12.14 10.24
N TRP A 184 -2.99 12.88 9.54
CA TRP A 184 -2.40 12.43 8.28
C TRP A 184 -1.55 11.15 8.49
N SER A 185 -0.77 11.08 9.56
CA SER A 185 0.09 9.92 9.84
C SER A 185 -0.66 8.65 10.26
N MET A 186 -1.93 8.77 10.65
CA MET A 186 -2.80 7.63 10.92
C MET A 186 -3.29 6.92 9.65
N GLY A 187 -3.23 7.59 8.50
CA GLY A 187 -3.72 7.10 7.22
C GLY A 187 -5.25 7.07 7.12
N SER A 188 -5.75 7.46 5.95
CA SER A 188 -7.19 7.46 5.65
C SER A 188 -7.44 7.45 4.15
N PHE A 189 -8.54 6.82 3.73
CA PHE A 189 -9.10 6.98 2.39
C PHE A 189 -10.21 8.05 2.35
N SER A 190 -10.44 8.77 3.45
CA SER A 190 -11.42 9.85 3.51
C SER A 190 -10.97 11.05 2.66
N GLY A 191 -11.94 11.78 2.09
CA GLY A 191 -11.66 12.97 1.29
C GLY A 191 -11.03 12.72 -0.09
N MET A 192 -10.98 11.47 -0.56
CA MET A 192 -10.50 11.14 -1.90
C MET A 192 -11.44 11.67 -2.99
N THR A 193 -10.85 12.30 -4.00
CA THR A 193 -11.54 12.88 -5.16
C THR A 193 -11.19 12.12 -6.44
N TRP A 194 -11.96 12.33 -7.52
CA TRP A 194 -11.64 11.78 -8.84
C TRP A 194 -10.30 12.27 -9.39
N GLY A 195 -9.89 13.50 -9.05
CA GLY A 195 -8.56 14.01 -9.36
C GLY A 195 -7.45 13.17 -8.72
N ASN A 196 -7.62 12.81 -7.43
CA ASN A 196 -6.69 11.93 -6.72
C ASN A 196 -6.67 10.53 -7.34
N VAL A 197 -7.84 9.98 -7.71
CA VAL A 197 -7.94 8.67 -8.39
C VAL A 197 -7.17 8.68 -9.71
N THR A 198 -7.37 9.70 -10.54
CA THR A 198 -6.67 9.82 -11.82
C THR A 198 -5.17 9.94 -11.63
N ALA A 199 -4.72 10.81 -10.72
CA ALA A 199 -3.29 10.99 -10.44
C ALA A 199 -2.64 9.71 -9.90
N ALA A 200 -3.29 9.00 -8.98
CA ALA A 200 -2.81 7.72 -8.47
C ALA A 200 -2.80 6.65 -9.57
N ALA A 201 -3.84 6.56 -10.40
CA ALA A 201 -3.95 5.57 -11.47
C ALA A 201 -2.85 5.74 -12.52
N VAL A 202 -2.51 6.98 -12.90
CA VAL A 202 -1.43 7.29 -13.86
C VAL A 202 -0.07 6.74 -13.40
N LEU A 203 0.15 6.66 -12.10
CA LEU A 203 1.39 6.09 -11.54
C LEU A 203 1.24 4.59 -11.24
N VAL A 204 0.17 4.19 -10.58
CA VAL A 204 0.00 2.82 -10.08
C VAL A 204 -0.18 1.83 -11.22
N VAL A 205 -1.04 2.13 -12.21
CA VAL A 205 -1.36 1.18 -13.29
C VAL A 205 -0.13 0.82 -14.13
N PRO A 206 0.70 1.78 -14.61
CA PRO A 206 1.94 1.43 -15.33
C PRO A 206 2.94 0.66 -14.47
N CYS A 207 3.07 1.00 -13.16
CA CYS A 207 3.96 0.27 -12.26
C CYS A 207 3.51 -1.18 -12.04
N LEU A 208 2.20 -1.42 -11.89
CA LEU A 208 1.65 -2.77 -11.79
C LEU A 208 1.85 -3.56 -13.09
N ALA A 209 1.62 -2.93 -14.24
CA ALA A 209 1.87 -3.54 -15.55
C ALA A 209 3.36 -3.88 -15.72
N ALA A 210 4.26 -2.96 -15.38
CA ALA A 210 5.71 -3.21 -15.42
C ALA A 210 6.10 -4.37 -14.49
N ALA A 211 5.60 -4.41 -13.26
CA ALA A 211 5.85 -5.52 -12.33
C ALA A 211 5.38 -6.86 -12.92
N PHE A 212 4.21 -6.89 -13.57
CA PHE A 212 3.68 -8.09 -14.20
C PHE A 212 4.55 -8.54 -15.39
N LEU A 213 5.01 -7.63 -16.24
CA LEU A 213 5.90 -7.93 -17.35
C LEU A 213 7.26 -8.49 -16.89
N LEU A 214 7.69 -8.13 -15.69
CA LEU A 214 8.91 -8.64 -15.05
C LEU A 214 8.73 -10.02 -14.39
N SER A 215 7.58 -10.69 -14.52
CA SER A 215 7.30 -11.98 -13.87
C SER A 215 8.36 -13.06 -14.19
N LYS A 216 8.85 -13.11 -15.43
CA LYS A 216 9.88 -14.08 -15.84
C LYS A 216 11.25 -13.79 -15.20
N PRO A 217 11.82 -12.56 -15.31
CA PRO A 217 13.03 -12.21 -14.59
C PRO A 217 12.93 -12.39 -13.07
N ILE A 218 11.77 -12.07 -12.47
CA ILE A 218 11.50 -12.29 -11.04
C ILE A 218 11.63 -13.78 -10.70
N THR A 219 11.09 -14.67 -11.55
CA THR A 219 11.21 -16.12 -11.33
C THR A 219 12.68 -16.56 -11.32
N ALA A 220 13.47 -16.09 -12.27
CA ALA A 220 14.90 -16.40 -12.32
C ALA A 220 15.64 -15.86 -11.07
N TYR A 221 15.32 -14.63 -10.65
CA TYR A 221 15.93 -13.99 -9.48
C TYR A 221 15.61 -14.73 -8.17
N GLN A 222 14.39 -15.28 -8.03
CA GLN A 222 13.99 -16.09 -6.88
C GLN A 222 14.74 -17.43 -6.77
N MET A 223 15.32 -17.93 -7.87
CA MET A 223 16.17 -19.13 -7.87
C MET A 223 17.62 -18.82 -7.47
N GLY A 224 17.94 -17.54 -7.25
CA GLY A 224 19.26 -17.06 -6.84
C GLY A 224 19.90 -16.14 -7.87
N GLU A 225 20.70 -15.19 -7.39
CA GLU A 225 21.36 -14.18 -8.24
C GLU A 225 22.29 -14.79 -9.28
N SER A 226 23.03 -15.85 -8.91
CA SER A 226 23.93 -16.57 -9.82
C SER A 226 23.16 -17.25 -10.95
N TYR A 227 22.02 -17.87 -10.64
CA TYR A 227 21.15 -18.46 -11.66
C TYR A 227 20.55 -17.37 -12.57
N ALA A 228 20.04 -16.29 -12.00
CA ALA A 228 19.51 -15.18 -12.79
C ALA A 228 20.55 -14.61 -13.78
N ALA A 229 21.80 -14.45 -13.31
CA ALA A 229 22.89 -14.00 -14.15
C ALA A 229 23.21 -14.99 -15.28
N SER A 230 23.19 -16.31 -15.03
CA SER A 230 23.48 -17.34 -16.04
C SER A 230 22.44 -17.40 -17.16
N VAL A 231 21.18 -17.02 -16.87
CA VAL A 231 20.09 -16.94 -17.87
C VAL A 231 19.96 -15.55 -18.50
N GLY A 232 20.94 -14.66 -18.28
CA GLY A 232 21.03 -13.36 -18.95
C GLY A 232 20.30 -12.20 -18.25
N VAL A 233 19.86 -12.35 -17.01
CA VAL A 233 19.26 -11.25 -16.25
C VAL A 233 20.38 -10.34 -15.71
N PRO A 234 20.39 -9.03 -16.03
CA PRO A 234 21.37 -8.09 -15.49
C PRO A 234 21.04 -7.78 -14.01
N VAL A 235 21.50 -8.63 -13.10
CA VAL A 235 21.08 -8.66 -11.68
C VAL A 235 21.11 -7.29 -11.00
N ARG A 236 22.17 -6.49 -11.21
CA ARG A 236 22.29 -5.16 -10.60
C ARG A 236 21.20 -4.19 -11.06
N ALA A 237 20.97 -4.12 -12.36
CA ALA A 237 19.93 -3.24 -12.91
C ALA A 237 18.54 -3.76 -12.54
N PHE A 238 18.35 -5.07 -12.58
CA PHE A 238 17.09 -5.70 -12.23
C PHE A 238 16.70 -5.47 -10.76
N SER A 239 17.63 -5.66 -9.83
CA SER A 239 17.43 -5.36 -8.41
C SER A 239 17.06 -3.90 -8.18
N ALA A 240 17.73 -2.96 -8.87
CA ALA A 240 17.38 -1.54 -8.78
C ALA A 240 15.96 -1.26 -9.30
N VAL A 241 15.54 -1.92 -10.38
CA VAL A 241 14.17 -1.79 -10.92
C VAL A 241 13.13 -2.33 -9.94
N LEU A 242 13.36 -3.51 -9.32
CA LEU A 242 12.43 -4.06 -8.31
C LEU A 242 12.21 -3.08 -7.16
N VAL A 243 13.32 -2.54 -6.64
CA VAL A 243 13.28 -1.59 -5.53
C VAL A 243 12.61 -0.28 -5.96
N LEU A 244 12.92 0.24 -7.16
CA LEU A 244 12.32 1.47 -7.68
C LEU A 244 10.80 1.32 -7.86
N LEU A 245 10.32 0.24 -8.50
CA LEU A 245 8.89 -0.02 -8.69
C LEU A 245 8.16 -0.14 -7.35
N SER A 246 8.75 -0.91 -6.41
CA SER A 246 8.17 -1.03 -5.08
C SER A 246 8.07 0.32 -4.37
N SER A 247 9.10 1.14 -4.50
CA SER A 247 9.16 2.45 -3.84
C SER A 247 8.20 3.46 -4.44
N LEU A 248 8.06 3.48 -5.77
CA LEU A 248 7.07 4.30 -6.46
C LEU A 248 5.65 3.96 -6.02
N LEU A 249 5.34 2.66 -5.97
CA LEU A 249 4.03 2.18 -5.50
C LEU A 249 3.78 2.56 -4.04
N ALA A 250 4.76 2.31 -3.15
CA ALA A 250 4.63 2.62 -1.72
C ALA A 250 4.60 4.13 -1.44
N ALA A 251 5.40 4.93 -2.16
CA ALA A 251 5.39 6.39 -2.05
C ALA A 251 4.04 6.97 -2.50
N CYS A 252 3.46 6.43 -3.57
CA CYS A 252 2.12 6.80 -4.02
C CYS A 252 1.08 6.52 -2.93
N VAL A 253 1.08 5.31 -2.35
CA VAL A 253 0.16 4.97 -1.25
C VAL A 253 0.32 5.93 -0.09
N THR A 254 1.55 6.16 0.36
CA THR A 254 1.83 7.04 1.51
C THR A 254 1.46 8.49 1.23
N ALA A 255 1.66 8.96 0.01
CA ALA A 255 1.34 10.33 -0.39
C ALA A 255 -0.17 10.61 -0.37
N PHE A 256 -0.97 9.68 -0.89
CA PHE A 256 -2.43 9.87 -0.97
C PHE A 256 -3.15 9.47 0.33
N ALA A 257 -2.86 8.31 0.86
CA ALA A 257 -3.60 7.72 1.98
C ALA A 257 -2.85 7.77 3.32
N GLY A 258 -1.65 8.33 3.36
CA GLY A 258 -0.76 8.22 4.52
C GLY A 258 -0.13 6.82 4.65
N PRO A 259 0.64 6.58 5.70
CA PRO A 259 1.27 5.28 5.92
C PRO A 259 0.23 4.21 6.29
N ILE A 260 0.13 3.13 5.48
CA ILE A 260 -0.76 1.98 5.72
C ILE A 260 0.10 0.74 5.98
N SER A 261 0.03 0.19 7.18
CA SER A 261 0.88 -0.90 7.64
C SER A 261 0.37 -2.29 7.20
N PHE A 262 1.24 -3.29 7.26
CA PHE A 262 0.98 -4.73 7.12
C PHE A 262 0.45 -5.26 5.79
N VAL A 263 -0.25 -4.50 4.98
CA VAL A 263 -0.82 -4.97 3.69
C VAL A 263 0.25 -5.58 2.78
N GLY A 264 1.38 -4.88 2.64
CA GLY A 264 2.51 -5.33 1.81
C GLY A 264 3.25 -6.56 2.38
N ILE A 265 3.05 -6.89 3.65
CA ILE A 265 3.66 -8.08 4.28
C ILE A 265 2.68 -9.25 4.26
N ALA A 266 1.47 -9.04 4.78
CA ALA A 266 0.50 -10.10 4.99
C ALA A 266 -0.13 -10.62 3.69
N VAL A 267 -0.57 -9.70 2.81
CA VAL A 267 -1.33 -10.10 1.61
C VAL A 267 -0.54 -10.97 0.64
N PRO A 268 0.72 -10.67 0.26
CA PRO A 268 1.47 -11.53 -0.65
C PRO A 268 1.62 -12.96 -0.13
N HIS A 269 1.69 -13.11 1.18
CA HIS A 269 1.79 -14.42 1.78
C HIS A 269 0.46 -15.19 1.74
N LEU A 270 -0.64 -14.55 2.16
CA LEU A 270 -1.98 -15.13 2.08
C LEU A 270 -2.31 -15.55 0.65
N VAL A 271 -1.94 -14.73 -0.33
CA VAL A 271 -2.12 -15.01 -1.76
C VAL A 271 -1.32 -16.25 -2.20
N LYS A 272 -0.03 -16.34 -1.83
CA LYS A 272 0.79 -17.53 -2.14
C LYS A 272 0.17 -18.80 -1.55
N GLN A 273 -0.34 -18.74 -0.32
CA GLN A 273 -1.01 -19.88 0.31
C GLN A 273 -2.33 -20.22 -0.40
N ALA A 274 -3.18 -19.25 -0.69
CA ALA A 274 -4.45 -19.48 -1.39
C ALA A 274 -4.24 -20.10 -2.77
N LEU A 275 -3.31 -19.54 -3.56
CA LEU A 275 -2.98 -20.03 -4.89
C LEU A 275 -2.25 -21.38 -4.88
N GLY A 276 -1.56 -21.73 -3.78
CA GLY A 276 -0.66 -22.90 -3.73
C GLY A 276 0.49 -22.77 -4.74
N SER A 277 0.90 -21.56 -5.05
CA SER A 277 1.91 -21.26 -6.06
C SER A 277 2.78 -20.09 -5.63
N ALA A 278 4.09 -20.22 -5.83
CA ALA A 278 5.05 -19.14 -5.63
C ALA A 278 5.42 -18.43 -6.95
N LYS A 279 4.90 -18.90 -8.10
CA LYS A 279 5.24 -18.35 -9.43
C LYS A 279 4.78 -16.88 -9.54
N PRO A 280 5.68 -15.93 -9.86
CA PRO A 280 5.37 -14.50 -9.95
C PRO A 280 4.20 -14.19 -10.89
N LEU A 281 4.09 -14.92 -12.01
CA LEU A 281 3.01 -14.80 -12.99
C LEU A 281 1.62 -15.00 -12.35
N HIS A 282 1.52 -15.84 -11.33
CA HIS A 282 0.28 -16.06 -10.59
C HIS A 282 0.20 -15.14 -9.37
N VAL A 283 1.30 -14.94 -8.64
CA VAL A 283 1.28 -14.20 -7.39
C VAL A 283 1.03 -12.70 -7.59
N LEU A 284 1.58 -12.09 -8.64
CA LEU A 284 1.44 -10.65 -8.88
C LEU A 284 -0.02 -10.21 -9.09
N PRO A 285 -0.80 -10.83 -10.00
CA PRO A 285 -2.23 -10.50 -10.14
C PRO A 285 -3.02 -10.84 -8.87
N GLY A 286 -2.67 -11.97 -8.23
CA GLY A 286 -3.28 -12.34 -6.94
C GLY A 286 -3.02 -11.30 -5.85
N CYS A 287 -1.81 -10.75 -5.76
CA CYS A 287 -1.47 -9.67 -4.83
C CYS A 287 -2.27 -8.39 -5.13
N ALA A 288 -2.45 -8.04 -6.40
CA ALA A 288 -3.26 -6.89 -6.77
C ALA A 288 -4.72 -7.06 -6.33
N LEU A 289 -5.34 -8.22 -6.63
CA LEU A 289 -6.71 -8.52 -6.22
C LEU A 289 -6.86 -8.65 -4.70
N GLY A 290 -5.97 -9.41 -4.07
CA GLY A 290 -6.00 -9.63 -2.62
C GLY A 290 -5.74 -8.35 -1.83
N GLY A 291 -4.80 -7.50 -2.28
CA GLY A 291 -4.52 -6.20 -1.66
C GLY A 291 -5.69 -5.23 -1.79
N ALA A 292 -6.31 -5.18 -2.97
CA ALA A 292 -7.52 -4.40 -3.20
C ALA A 292 -8.67 -4.84 -2.28
N ALA A 293 -8.95 -6.15 -2.22
CA ALA A 293 -10.01 -6.69 -1.37
C ALA A 293 -9.72 -6.45 0.12
N PHE A 294 -8.48 -6.64 0.56
CA PHE A 294 -8.09 -6.41 1.95
C PHE A 294 -8.23 -4.95 2.36
N CYS A 295 -7.79 -4.00 1.52
CA CYS A 295 -7.95 -2.57 1.80
C CYS A 295 -9.43 -2.13 1.80
N LEU A 296 -10.27 -2.64 0.88
CA LEU A 296 -11.71 -2.38 0.91
C LEU A 296 -12.37 -2.92 2.19
N LEU A 297 -11.98 -4.12 2.64
CA LEU A 297 -12.48 -4.68 3.90
C LEU A 297 -12.08 -3.79 5.08
N CYS A 298 -10.79 -3.43 5.17
CA CYS A 298 -10.30 -2.59 6.26
C CYS A 298 -10.93 -1.18 6.23
N ASP A 299 -11.15 -0.60 5.05
CA ASP A 299 -11.82 0.69 4.91
C ASP A 299 -13.29 0.62 5.34
N LEU A 300 -14.00 -0.46 4.96
CA LEU A 300 -15.37 -0.69 5.40
C LEU A 300 -15.45 -0.79 6.92
N LEU A 301 -14.56 -1.56 7.54
CA LEU A 301 -14.50 -1.70 9.00
C LEU A 301 -14.13 -0.39 9.68
N ALA A 302 -13.13 0.35 9.15
CA ALA A 302 -12.69 1.62 9.72
C ALA A 302 -13.80 2.65 9.87
N ARG A 303 -14.71 2.71 8.90
CA ARG A 303 -15.81 3.71 8.88
C ARG A 303 -17.15 3.22 9.44
N SER A 304 -17.30 1.90 9.68
CA SER A 304 -18.60 1.34 10.11
C SER A 304 -18.61 0.85 11.54
N LEU A 305 -17.48 0.40 12.11
CA LEU A 305 -17.45 -0.20 13.45
C LEU A 305 -17.84 0.78 14.57
N PHE A 306 -17.43 2.03 14.45
CA PHE A 306 -17.66 3.06 15.49
C PHE A 306 -18.30 4.34 14.91
N ALA A 307 -19.12 4.19 13.86
CA ALA A 307 -19.78 5.34 13.26
C ALA A 307 -20.54 6.18 14.32
N PRO A 308 -20.44 7.53 14.29
CA PRO A 308 -19.89 8.34 13.20
C PRO A 308 -18.36 8.54 13.22
N THR A 309 -17.64 8.04 14.23
CA THR A 309 -16.18 8.18 14.34
C THR A 309 -15.49 7.18 13.41
N GLU A 310 -14.67 7.69 12.49
CA GLU A 310 -13.85 6.84 11.62
C GLU A 310 -12.56 6.43 12.33
N LEU A 311 -12.25 5.13 12.30
CA LEU A 311 -10.96 4.62 12.75
C LEU A 311 -9.88 4.88 11.69
N SER A 312 -8.62 4.97 12.12
CA SER A 312 -7.49 5.03 11.18
C SER A 312 -7.37 3.71 10.42
N ILE A 313 -7.13 3.79 9.10
CA ILE A 313 -6.96 2.61 8.27
C ILE A 313 -5.73 1.80 8.71
N SER A 314 -4.67 2.48 9.15
CA SER A 314 -3.44 1.85 9.62
C SER A 314 -3.65 1.00 10.87
N SER A 315 -4.49 1.47 11.80
CA SER A 315 -4.85 0.71 13.01
C SER A 315 -5.64 -0.55 12.64
N VAL A 316 -6.62 -0.43 11.75
CA VAL A 316 -7.42 -1.58 11.30
C VAL A 316 -6.55 -2.59 10.57
N THR A 317 -5.72 -2.14 9.62
CA THR A 317 -4.81 -3.05 8.90
C THR A 317 -3.77 -3.69 9.82
N ALA A 318 -3.34 -3.01 10.90
CA ALA A 318 -2.44 -3.57 11.90
C ALA A 318 -3.11 -4.67 12.72
N VAL A 319 -4.33 -4.45 13.19
CA VAL A 319 -5.10 -5.44 13.97
C VAL A 319 -5.32 -6.74 13.19
N PHE A 320 -5.60 -6.65 11.89
CA PHE A 320 -5.80 -7.83 11.05
C PHE A 320 -4.51 -8.38 10.47
N GLY A 321 -3.55 -7.52 10.12
CA GLY A 321 -2.31 -7.92 9.45
C GLY A 321 -1.26 -8.49 10.42
N ALA A 322 -1.11 -7.94 11.62
CA ALA A 322 -0.10 -8.39 12.57
C ALA A 322 -0.30 -9.86 13.01
N PRO A 323 -1.53 -10.33 13.34
CA PRO A 323 -1.74 -11.75 13.66
C PRO A 323 -1.36 -12.68 12.51
N VAL A 324 -1.63 -12.28 11.26
CA VAL A 324 -1.23 -13.06 10.08
C VAL A 324 0.29 -13.19 9.99
N VAL A 325 1.02 -12.10 10.24
CA VAL A 325 2.49 -12.12 10.21
C VAL A 325 3.05 -12.99 11.35
N ILE A 326 2.49 -12.91 12.56
CA ILE A 326 2.88 -13.75 13.70
C ILE A 326 2.65 -15.22 13.38
N TRP A 327 1.48 -15.56 12.90
CA TRP A 327 1.15 -16.94 12.51
C TRP A 327 2.11 -17.50 11.45
N LEU A 328 2.50 -16.67 10.49
CA LEU A 328 3.49 -16.97 9.48
C LEU A 328 4.86 -17.33 10.05
N LEU A 329 5.32 -16.53 10.99
CA LEU A 329 6.60 -16.78 11.66
C LEU A 329 6.57 -18.08 12.46
N MET A 330 5.46 -18.38 13.12
CA MET A 330 5.28 -19.63 13.86
C MET A 330 5.31 -20.87 12.96
N GLN A 331 4.66 -20.83 11.79
CA GLN A 331 4.67 -21.96 10.85
C GLN A 331 6.08 -22.28 10.29
N ARG A 332 6.93 -21.28 10.09
CA ARG A 332 8.30 -21.51 9.63
C ARG A 332 9.16 -22.25 10.65
N HIS A 333 9.07 -21.86 11.92
CA HIS A 333 9.82 -22.52 12.99
C HIS A 333 9.39 -23.98 13.18
N SER A 334 8.11 -24.30 12.98
CA SER A 334 7.61 -25.67 13.06
C SER A 334 8.09 -26.56 11.89
N GLY A 335 8.42 -25.98 10.73
CA GLY A 335 8.96 -26.71 9.57
C GLY A 335 10.47 -26.96 9.63
N GLU A 336 11.23 -26.09 10.28
CA GLU A 336 12.69 -26.24 10.45
C GLU A 336 13.07 -27.18 11.60
N GLY A 337 12.17 -27.43 12.55
CA GLY A 337 12.37 -28.37 13.65
C GLY A 337 12.00 -29.84 13.31
N ALA A 338 11.45 -30.09 12.11
CA ALA A 338 11.02 -31.42 11.64
C ALA A 338 11.91 -31.98 10.50
N ALA A 339 12.98 -31.25 10.12
CA ALA A 339 13.99 -31.69 9.16
C ALA A 339 15.34 -31.89 9.86
#